data_b436d06a9206dfaf618165ba79116dfe
#
_entry.id   b436d06a9206dfaf618165ba79116dfe
#
_cell.length_a   1.000
_cell.length_b   1.000
_cell.length_c   1.000
_cell.angle_alpha   90.00
_cell.angle_beta   90.00
_cell.angle_gamma   90.00
#
_symmetry.space_group_name_H-M   'P 1'
#
loop_
_entity.id
_entity.type
_entity.pdbx_description
1 polymer ?
#
loop_
_entity_poly.entity_id
_entity_poly.type
_entity_poly.pdbx_seq_one_letter_code
_entity_poly.pdbx_strand_id
1 'polypeptide(L)'
;AYCLGIRMMGAGLIRVGNGIPELQWDTILRLKPDAIICVPSFILRIIRYAEEHGIDYRNSSVKKAVCIGENLRNEDFTLNLLGSKIKDKWDIELYSTYASTEMGTSFCECSAGNGGHHHPELIICELLDDNDNVVPEGEIGELTITTLGVEGMPLLRFKTGDIARFHYEKCSCGRTSMRISPIIGRKKQ
;
A
#
# COMPACT_ATOMS: atom_id res chain seq x y z
N ALA A 1 2.38 -13.64 0.57
CA ALA A 1 0.96 -13.22 0.62
C ALA A 1 0.45 -12.83 -0.78
N TYR A 2 1.01 -11.83 -1.47
CA TYR A 2 0.52 -11.34 -2.78
C TYR A 2 0.35 -12.44 -3.83
N CYS A 3 1.35 -13.34 -3.99
CA CYS A 3 1.29 -14.42 -4.98
C CYS A 3 0.09 -15.35 -4.79
N LEU A 4 -0.21 -15.70 -3.54
CA LEU A 4 -1.35 -16.56 -3.23
C LEU A 4 -2.66 -15.83 -3.48
N GLY A 5 -2.79 -14.59 -2.99
CA GLY A 5 -3.99 -13.76 -3.19
C GLY A 5 -4.33 -13.56 -4.66
N ILE A 6 -3.35 -13.22 -5.50
CA ILE A 6 -3.54 -13.04 -6.94
C ILE A 6 -4.04 -14.33 -7.61
N ARG A 7 -3.46 -15.49 -7.24
CA ARG A 7 -3.92 -16.80 -7.74
C ARG A 7 -5.35 -17.12 -7.31
N MET A 8 -5.68 -16.84 -6.05
CA MET A 8 -7.05 -17.06 -5.54
C MET A 8 -8.09 -16.19 -6.26
N MET A 9 -7.68 -15.01 -6.74
CA MET A 9 -8.53 -14.16 -7.58
C MET A 9 -8.66 -14.65 -9.03
N GLY A 10 -7.95 -15.70 -9.42
CA GLY A 10 -7.93 -16.20 -10.80
C GLY A 10 -7.08 -15.34 -11.76
N ALA A 11 -6.26 -14.43 -11.23
CA ALA A 11 -5.42 -13.56 -12.04
C ALA A 11 -4.04 -14.20 -12.32
N GLY A 12 -3.46 -13.86 -13.48
CA GLY A 12 -2.10 -14.24 -13.85
C GLY A 12 -1.06 -13.49 -13.00
N LEU A 13 -0.02 -14.17 -12.60
CA LEU A 13 1.10 -13.59 -11.85
C LEU A 13 2.43 -13.86 -12.51
N ILE A 14 3.18 -12.79 -12.79
CA ILE A 14 4.54 -12.83 -13.31
C ILE A 14 5.49 -12.37 -12.20
N ARG A 15 6.41 -13.23 -11.79
CA ARG A 15 7.40 -12.92 -10.75
C ARG A 15 8.72 -12.54 -11.39
N VAL A 16 9.02 -11.26 -11.44
CA VAL A 16 10.26 -10.74 -12.07
C VAL A 16 11.35 -10.42 -11.04
N GLY A 17 10.97 -10.32 -9.76
CA GLY A 17 11.86 -9.82 -8.72
C GLY A 17 11.97 -8.29 -8.74
N ASN A 18 12.90 -7.75 -7.96
CA ASN A 18 13.14 -6.31 -7.86
C ASN A 18 14.56 -5.97 -8.28
N GLY A 19 14.76 -4.75 -8.75
CA GLY A 19 16.08 -4.13 -8.91
C GLY A 19 16.65 -4.07 -10.32
N ILE A 20 16.11 -4.74 -11.33
CA ILE A 20 16.62 -4.71 -12.72
C ILE A 20 15.57 -4.09 -13.66
N PRO A 21 15.66 -2.78 -13.97
CA PRO A 21 14.69 -2.11 -14.84
C PRO A 21 14.55 -2.72 -16.24
N GLU A 22 15.65 -3.16 -16.83
CA GLU A 22 15.68 -3.83 -18.14
C GLU A 22 14.75 -5.07 -18.15
N LEU A 23 14.89 -5.95 -17.15
CA LEU A 23 14.08 -7.16 -17.05
C LEU A 23 12.59 -6.83 -16.82
N GLN A 24 12.30 -5.75 -16.10
CA GLN A 24 10.91 -5.28 -15.92
C GLN A 24 10.31 -4.89 -17.27
N TRP A 25 11.03 -4.09 -18.08
CA TRP A 25 10.54 -3.65 -19.37
C TRP A 25 10.45 -4.78 -20.39
N ASP A 26 11.44 -5.68 -20.44
CA ASP A 26 11.33 -6.88 -21.29
C ASP A 26 10.05 -7.66 -20.96
N THR A 27 9.78 -7.84 -19.67
CA THR A 27 8.58 -8.54 -19.21
C THR A 27 7.29 -7.79 -19.55
N ILE A 28 7.24 -6.47 -19.32
CA ILE A 28 6.06 -5.63 -19.60
C ILE A 28 5.74 -5.64 -21.10
N LEU A 29 6.74 -5.47 -21.94
CA LEU A 29 6.55 -5.42 -23.39
C LEU A 29 6.11 -6.75 -23.99
N ARG A 30 6.65 -7.86 -23.48
CA ARG A 30 6.33 -9.21 -23.98
C ARG A 30 5.02 -9.76 -23.44
N LEU A 31 4.79 -9.63 -22.13
CA LEU A 31 3.68 -10.31 -21.45
C LEU A 31 2.49 -9.38 -21.19
N LYS A 32 2.65 -8.10 -21.42
CA LYS A 32 1.60 -7.06 -21.38
C LYS A 32 0.71 -7.14 -20.11
N PRO A 33 1.28 -7.09 -18.90
CA PRO A 33 0.49 -7.07 -17.69
C PRO A 33 -0.34 -5.78 -17.57
N ASP A 34 -1.52 -5.85 -16.96
CA ASP A 34 -2.38 -4.69 -16.68
C ASP A 34 -1.94 -3.92 -15.43
N ALA A 35 -1.28 -4.60 -14.50
CA ALA A 35 -0.88 -4.03 -13.21
C ALA A 35 0.52 -4.46 -12.80
N ILE A 36 1.17 -3.59 -12.02
CA ILE A 36 2.44 -3.89 -11.33
C ILE A 36 2.27 -3.75 -9.83
N ILE A 37 3.05 -4.53 -9.07
CA ILE A 37 3.14 -4.40 -7.61
C ILE A 37 4.60 -4.11 -7.27
N CYS A 38 4.88 -2.93 -6.74
CA CYS A 38 6.25 -2.52 -6.45
C CYS A 38 6.32 -1.34 -5.47
N VAL A 39 7.53 -1.00 -5.08
CA VAL A 39 7.82 0.20 -4.29
C VAL A 39 7.73 1.43 -5.20
N PRO A 40 7.06 2.52 -4.79
CA PRO A 40 6.90 3.73 -5.60
C PRO A 40 8.19 4.32 -6.18
N SER A 41 9.25 4.39 -5.39
CA SER A 41 10.55 4.88 -5.87
C SER A 41 11.13 4.03 -7.00
N PHE A 42 10.81 2.74 -7.04
CA PHE A 42 11.20 1.85 -8.13
C PHE A 42 10.44 2.15 -9.44
N ILE A 43 9.19 2.63 -9.36
CA ILE A 43 8.45 3.08 -10.56
C ILE A 43 9.21 4.22 -11.24
N LEU A 44 9.67 5.22 -10.49
CA LEU A 44 10.49 6.30 -11.07
C LEU A 44 11.79 5.79 -11.70
N ARG A 45 12.38 4.75 -11.12
CA ARG A 45 13.59 4.12 -11.65
C ARG A 45 13.33 3.41 -12.98
N ILE A 46 12.23 2.66 -13.11
CA ILE A 46 11.88 2.01 -14.39
C ILE A 46 11.43 3.02 -15.44
N ILE A 47 10.76 4.13 -15.05
CA ILE A 47 10.44 5.24 -15.96
C ILE A 47 11.74 5.86 -16.51
N ARG A 48 12.70 6.18 -15.65
CA ARG A 48 13.99 6.75 -16.07
C ARG A 48 14.70 5.84 -17.07
N TYR A 49 14.77 4.55 -16.78
CA TYR A 49 15.34 3.58 -17.70
C TYR A 49 14.63 3.60 -19.07
N ALA A 50 13.30 3.65 -19.07
CA ALA A 50 12.53 3.73 -20.32
C ALA A 50 12.84 5.00 -21.12
N GLU A 51 12.94 6.15 -20.45
CA GLU A 51 13.32 7.43 -21.07
C GLU A 51 14.73 7.36 -21.69
N GLU A 52 15.70 6.75 -21.00
CA GLU A 52 17.07 6.59 -21.47
C GLU A 52 17.20 5.62 -22.67
N HIS A 53 16.28 4.67 -22.80
CA HIS A 53 16.32 3.62 -23.84
C HIS A 53 15.24 3.79 -24.90
N GLY A 54 14.51 4.91 -24.92
CA GLY A 54 13.49 5.18 -25.93
C GLY A 54 12.27 4.25 -25.88
N ILE A 55 11.95 3.69 -24.71
CA ILE A 55 10.79 2.83 -24.51
C ILE A 55 9.54 3.70 -24.31
N ASP A 56 8.51 3.48 -25.10
CA ASP A 56 7.22 4.17 -24.94
C ASP A 56 6.41 3.57 -23.77
N TYR A 57 6.79 3.94 -22.56
CA TYR A 57 6.17 3.44 -21.36
C TYR A 57 4.75 3.97 -21.14
N ARG A 58 4.43 5.15 -21.67
CA ARG A 58 3.11 5.79 -21.53
C ARG A 58 2.01 5.01 -22.23
N ASN A 59 2.34 4.39 -23.36
CA ASN A 59 1.43 3.56 -24.15
C ASN A 59 1.57 2.06 -23.83
N SER A 60 2.26 1.70 -22.74
CA SER A 60 2.37 0.30 -22.30
C SER A 60 1.01 -0.26 -21.85
N SER A 61 0.97 -1.58 -21.66
CA SER A 61 -0.22 -2.27 -21.14
C SER A 61 -0.56 -1.94 -19.70
N VAL A 62 0.43 -1.49 -18.90
CA VAL A 62 0.26 -1.21 -17.47
C VAL A 62 -0.68 -0.03 -17.27
N LYS A 63 -1.74 -0.25 -16.51
CA LYS A 63 -2.75 0.77 -16.17
C LYS A 63 -2.80 1.06 -14.66
N LYS A 64 -2.26 0.15 -13.84
CA LYS A 64 -2.39 0.22 -12.37
C LYS A 64 -1.07 -0.15 -11.70
N ALA A 65 -0.80 0.50 -10.56
CA ALA A 65 0.29 0.12 -9.67
C ALA A 65 -0.23 -0.04 -8.23
N VAL A 66 -0.02 -1.20 -7.65
CA VAL A 66 -0.19 -1.42 -6.21
C VAL A 66 1.15 -1.13 -5.55
N CYS A 67 1.18 -0.06 -4.78
CA CYS A 67 2.38 0.51 -4.21
C CYS A 67 2.56 0.06 -2.75
N ILE A 68 3.71 -0.50 -2.45
CA ILE A 68 4.05 -1.07 -1.15
C ILE A 68 5.31 -0.41 -0.57
N GLY A 69 5.42 -0.36 0.76
CA GLY A 69 6.65 0.01 1.46
C GLY A 69 7.01 1.49 1.53
N GLU A 70 6.32 2.36 0.79
CA GLU A 70 6.51 3.82 0.82
C GLU A 70 5.17 4.53 0.72
N ASN A 71 5.03 5.67 1.40
CA ASN A 71 3.83 6.48 1.32
C ASN A 71 3.69 7.15 -0.06
N LEU A 72 2.49 7.09 -0.61
CA LEU A 72 2.10 7.81 -1.84
C LEU A 72 1.30 9.08 -1.57
N ARG A 73 0.76 9.24 -0.36
CA ARG A 73 -0.19 10.29 -0.04
C ARG A 73 0.21 11.08 1.20
N ASN A 74 -0.26 12.32 1.23
CA ASN A 74 -0.30 13.19 2.39
C ASN A 74 -1.48 12.80 3.32
N GLU A 75 -1.55 13.37 4.51
CA GLU A 75 -2.64 13.13 5.47
C GLU A 75 -4.04 13.45 4.92
N ASP A 76 -4.15 14.44 4.04
CA ASP A 76 -5.38 14.81 3.34
C ASP A 76 -5.74 13.90 2.16
N PHE A 77 -5.04 12.79 2.02
CA PHE A 77 -5.15 11.81 0.94
C PHE A 77 -4.75 12.29 -0.46
N THR A 78 -4.33 13.53 -0.64
CA THR A 78 -3.72 13.98 -1.90
C THR A 78 -2.41 13.23 -2.16
N LEU A 79 -2.02 13.13 -3.43
CA LEU A 79 -0.72 12.53 -3.76
C LEU A 79 0.40 13.39 -3.18
N ASN A 80 1.34 12.76 -2.50
CA ASN A 80 2.57 13.42 -2.06
C ASN A 80 3.52 13.68 -3.25
N LEU A 81 4.68 14.27 -2.99
CA LEU A 81 5.64 14.59 -4.04
C LEU A 81 6.06 13.36 -4.87
N LEU A 82 6.19 12.19 -4.25
CA LEU A 82 6.56 10.94 -4.93
C LEU A 82 5.43 10.45 -5.82
N GLY A 83 4.21 10.39 -5.29
CA GLY A 83 3.02 10.00 -6.04
C GLY A 83 2.73 10.94 -7.21
N SER A 84 2.83 12.26 -7.00
CA SER A 84 2.66 13.27 -8.05
C SER A 84 3.68 13.12 -9.17
N LYS A 85 4.97 12.95 -8.83
CA LYS A 85 6.02 12.72 -9.84
C LYS A 85 5.77 11.47 -10.70
N ILE A 86 5.24 10.40 -10.11
CA ILE A 86 4.89 9.20 -10.87
C ILE A 86 3.72 9.52 -11.81
N LYS A 87 2.65 10.11 -11.27
CA LYS A 87 1.42 10.42 -12.02
C LYS A 87 1.67 11.39 -13.19
N ASP A 88 2.51 12.39 -13.01
CA ASP A 88 2.89 13.36 -14.05
C ASP A 88 3.64 12.70 -15.22
N LYS A 89 4.48 11.70 -14.92
CA LYS A 89 5.27 11.00 -15.93
C LYS A 89 4.47 9.86 -16.59
N TRP A 90 3.74 9.11 -15.79
CA TRP A 90 3.01 7.92 -16.24
C TRP A 90 1.60 7.92 -15.65
N ASP A 91 0.62 8.21 -16.50
CA ASP A 91 -0.78 8.35 -16.11
C ASP A 91 -1.43 6.97 -15.84
N ILE A 92 -0.96 6.31 -14.77
CA ILE A 92 -1.52 5.07 -14.26
C ILE A 92 -2.26 5.31 -12.94
N GLU A 93 -3.18 4.41 -12.59
CA GLU A 93 -3.84 4.43 -11.28
C GLU A 93 -2.87 3.95 -10.21
N LEU A 94 -2.73 4.72 -9.13
CA LEU A 94 -1.86 4.40 -8.00
C LEU A 94 -2.70 4.01 -6.79
N TYR A 95 -2.39 2.85 -6.22
CA TYR A 95 -3.04 2.32 -5.01
C TYR A 95 -2.00 2.14 -3.91
N SER A 96 -2.17 2.84 -2.80
CA SER A 96 -1.29 2.71 -1.64
C SER A 96 -1.66 1.48 -0.80
N THR A 97 -0.66 0.83 -0.25
CA THR A 97 -0.84 -0.30 0.67
C THR A 97 0.09 -0.13 1.86
N TYR A 98 -0.47 -0.16 3.06
CA TYR A 98 0.29 -0.24 4.29
C TYR A 98 0.22 -1.66 4.84
N ALA A 99 1.36 -2.26 5.11
CA ALA A 99 1.48 -3.63 5.63
C ALA A 99 2.76 -3.80 6.43
N SER A 100 2.75 -4.72 7.38
CA SER A 100 3.96 -5.26 7.99
C SER A 100 3.88 -6.79 8.05
N THR A 101 5.03 -7.42 8.26
CA THR A 101 5.09 -8.88 8.41
C THR A 101 4.35 -9.32 9.66
N GLU A 102 4.44 -8.54 10.74
CA GLU A 102 3.84 -8.77 12.04
C GLU A 102 2.31 -8.79 11.97
N MET A 103 1.71 -7.93 11.16
CA MET A 103 0.25 -7.88 10.99
C MET A 103 -0.32 -9.09 10.27
N GLY A 104 0.48 -9.75 9.42
CA GLY A 104 0.01 -10.85 8.56
C GLY A 104 -1.02 -10.44 7.51
N THR A 105 -1.38 -9.17 7.45
CA THR A 105 -2.36 -8.57 6.52
C THR A 105 -1.90 -7.18 6.07
N SER A 106 -2.75 -6.47 5.35
CA SER A 106 -2.47 -5.12 4.85
C SER A 106 -3.70 -4.25 4.85
N PHE A 107 -3.49 -2.95 4.95
CA PHE A 107 -4.51 -1.94 4.66
C PHE A 107 -4.33 -1.49 3.22
N CYS A 108 -5.30 -1.76 2.36
CA CYS A 108 -5.23 -1.45 0.94
C CYS A 108 -6.22 -0.36 0.56
N GLU A 109 -5.79 0.61 -0.22
CA GLU A 109 -6.68 1.59 -0.82
C GLU A 109 -7.66 0.94 -1.80
N CYS A 110 -8.82 1.57 -1.93
CA CYS A 110 -9.74 1.37 -3.04
C CYS A 110 -9.57 2.50 -4.08
N SER A 111 -10.39 2.49 -5.14
CA SER A 111 -10.37 3.51 -6.19
C SER A 111 -10.68 4.94 -5.70
N ALA A 112 -11.24 5.11 -4.50
CA ALA A 112 -11.47 6.41 -3.91
C ALA A 112 -10.19 7.10 -3.40
N GLY A 113 -9.13 6.32 -3.12
CA GLY A 113 -7.84 6.85 -2.68
C GLY A 113 -7.85 7.52 -1.30
N ASN A 114 -8.81 7.19 -0.46
CA ASN A 114 -9.07 7.85 0.83
C ASN A 114 -8.66 6.97 2.03
N GLY A 115 -7.44 6.44 2.00
CA GLY A 115 -6.88 5.59 3.03
C GLY A 115 -7.10 4.09 2.81
N GLY A 116 -6.32 3.30 3.54
CA GLY A 116 -6.34 1.84 3.44
C GLY A 116 -7.46 1.21 4.27
N HIS A 117 -8.24 0.33 3.66
CA HIS A 117 -9.33 -0.39 4.33
C HIS A 117 -8.81 -1.44 5.28
N HIS A 118 -9.41 -1.50 6.47
CA HIS A 118 -9.18 -2.51 7.49
C HIS A 118 -9.87 -3.85 7.15
N HIS A 119 -9.26 -4.93 7.59
CA HIS A 119 -9.77 -6.30 7.54
C HIS A 119 -10.04 -6.81 8.97
N PRO A 120 -11.23 -6.51 9.54
CA PRO A 120 -11.52 -6.81 10.95
C PRO A 120 -11.56 -8.30 11.27
N GLU A 121 -11.70 -9.15 10.24
CA GLU A 121 -11.65 -10.60 10.37
C GLU A 121 -10.22 -11.16 10.58
N LEU A 122 -9.19 -10.35 10.33
CA LEU A 122 -7.77 -10.76 10.41
C LEU A 122 -7.02 -10.13 11.57
N ILE A 123 -7.35 -8.88 11.92
CA ILE A 123 -6.68 -8.14 13.00
C ILE A 123 -7.67 -7.21 13.72
N ILE A 124 -7.42 -6.98 15.00
CA ILE A 124 -7.98 -5.87 15.77
C ILE A 124 -6.96 -4.75 15.77
N CYS A 125 -7.40 -3.51 15.54
CA CYS A 125 -6.54 -2.34 15.51
C CYS A 125 -7.00 -1.31 16.55
N GLU A 126 -6.04 -0.77 17.28
CA GLU A 126 -6.21 0.32 18.24
C GLU A 126 -5.20 1.42 17.91
N LEU A 127 -5.53 2.67 18.20
CA LEU A 127 -4.56 3.77 18.26
C LEU A 127 -4.38 4.15 19.74
N LEU A 128 -3.15 4.11 20.20
CA LEU A 128 -2.83 4.37 21.62
C LEU A 128 -2.05 5.67 21.79
N ASP A 129 -2.34 6.36 22.91
CA ASP A 129 -1.53 7.47 23.40
C ASP A 129 -0.25 6.98 24.12
N ASP A 130 0.52 7.91 24.69
CA ASP A 130 1.75 7.58 25.43
C ASP A 130 1.49 6.88 26.79
N ASN A 131 0.23 6.88 27.26
CA ASN A 131 -0.19 6.19 28.49
C ASN A 131 -0.92 4.87 28.22
N ASP A 132 -0.86 4.36 26.99
CA ASP A 132 -1.52 3.13 26.54
C ASP A 132 -3.06 3.16 26.57
N ASN A 133 -3.66 4.35 26.61
CA ASN A 133 -5.08 4.53 26.44
C ASN A 133 -5.44 4.63 24.96
N VAL A 134 -6.61 4.10 24.59
CA VAL A 134 -7.16 4.26 23.25
C VAL A 134 -7.50 5.73 23.03
N VAL A 135 -6.99 6.32 21.94
CA VAL A 135 -7.28 7.72 21.61
C VAL A 135 -8.71 7.87 21.08
N PRO A 136 -9.34 9.04 21.25
CA PRO A 136 -10.65 9.33 20.65
C PRO A 136 -10.64 9.21 19.12
N GLU A 137 -11.83 9.01 18.55
CA GLU A 137 -12.01 8.99 17.11
C GLU A 137 -11.48 10.28 16.45
N GLY A 138 -10.73 10.11 15.36
CA GLY A 138 -10.13 11.22 14.64
C GLY A 138 -8.82 11.74 15.21
N GLU A 139 -8.39 11.27 16.37
CA GLU A 139 -7.09 11.62 16.96
C GLU A 139 -5.96 10.74 16.39
N ILE A 140 -4.74 11.22 16.56
CA ILE A 140 -3.51 10.52 16.14
C ILE A 140 -3.04 9.64 17.31
N GLY A 141 -2.64 8.41 16.99
CA GLY A 141 -2.07 7.49 17.97
C GLY A 141 -1.09 6.49 17.37
N GLU A 142 -0.42 5.74 18.24
CA GLU A 142 0.44 4.63 17.83
C GLU A 142 -0.41 3.43 17.44
N LEU A 143 -0.25 2.98 16.19
CA LEU A 143 -0.95 1.79 15.71
C LEU A 143 -0.53 0.56 16.52
N THR A 144 -1.50 -0.03 17.19
CA THR A 144 -1.36 -1.24 17.98
C THR A 144 -2.29 -2.29 17.44
N ILE A 145 -1.79 -3.51 17.26
CA ILE A 145 -2.53 -4.59 16.61
C ILE A 145 -2.64 -5.82 17.49
N THR A 146 -3.74 -6.54 17.33
CA THR A 146 -3.92 -7.91 17.84
C THR A 146 -4.24 -8.80 16.65
N THR A 147 -3.43 -9.84 16.41
CA THR A 147 -3.64 -10.78 15.30
C THR A 147 -4.71 -11.80 15.64
N LEU A 148 -5.56 -12.14 14.67
CA LEU A 148 -6.61 -13.16 14.83
C LEU A 148 -6.25 -14.39 13.99
N GLY A 149 -6.49 -15.60 14.53
CA GLY A 149 -6.25 -16.86 13.84
C GLY A 149 -4.78 -17.21 13.57
N VAL A 150 -3.83 -16.51 14.21
CA VAL A 150 -2.39 -16.80 14.13
C VAL A 150 -1.98 -17.69 15.29
N GLU A 151 -1.64 -18.94 15.03
CA GLU A 151 -1.30 -19.93 16.07
C GLU A 151 0.19 -19.94 16.44
N GLY A 152 1.08 -19.75 15.45
CA GLY A 152 2.52 -19.89 15.65
C GLY A 152 3.16 -18.79 16.51
N MET A 153 2.75 -17.55 16.29
CA MET A 153 3.18 -16.38 17.07
C MET A 153 2.05 -15.34 17.10
N PRO A 154 1.03 -15.54 17.96
CA PRO A 154 -0.05 -14.58 18.12
C PRO A 154 0.48 -13.31 18.76
N LEU A 155 0.10 -12.17 18.22
CA LEU A 155 0.42 -10.85 18.79
C LEU A 155 -0.79 -10.28 19.49
N LEU A 156 -0.64 -9.91 20.74
CA LEU A 156 -1.67 -9.26 21.56
C LEU A 156 -1.20 -7.84 21.87
N ARG A 157 -1.97 -6.84 21.41
CA ARG A 157 -1.69 -5.41 21.58
C ARG A 157 -0.22 -5.06 21.24
N PHE A 158 0.24 -5.56 20.09
CA PHE A 158 1.59 -5.29 19.61
C PHE A 158 1.67 -3.88 19.05
N LYS A 159 2.51 -3.05 19.65
CA LYS A 159 2.80 -1.68 19.20
C LYS A 159 3.71 -1.71 17.99
N THR A 160 3.23 -1.21 16.86
CA THR A 160 4.00 -1.22 15.60
C THR A 160 5.09 -0.15 15.54
N GLY A 161 4.97 0.87 16.38
CA GLY A 161 5.78 2.08 16.33
C GLY A 161 5.30 3.08 15.26
N ASP A 162 4.36 2.72 14.41
CA ASP A 162 3.85 3.60 13.36
C ASP A 162 2.70 4.46 13.89
N ILE A 163 2.70 5.74 13.54
CA ILE A 163 1.72 6.73 13.97
C ILE A 163 0.73 6.96 12.84
N ALA A 164 -0.55 6.88 13.17
CA ALA A 164 -1.62 6.99 12.19
C ALA A 164 -2.89 7.61 12.79
N ARG A 165 -3.92 7.77 11.95
CA ARG A 165 -5.28 8.20 12.29
C ARG A 165 -6.27 7.22 11.69
N PHE A 166 -7.37 6.93 12.40
CA PHE A 166 -8.48 6.15 11.86
C PHE A 166 -9.62 7.04 11.35
N HIS A 167 -10.26 6.57 10.28
CA HIS A 167 -11.41 7.18 9.64
C HIS A 167 -12.54 6.15 9.58
N TYR A 168 -13.67 6.47 10.19
CA TYR A 168 -14.82 5.56 10.34
C TYR A 168 -15.97 5.87 9.38
N GLU A 169 -15.92 7.01 8.70
CA GLU A 169 -16.96 7.41 7.76
C GLU A 169 -17.04 6.40 6.60
N LYS A 170 -18.24 6.20 6.11
CA LYS A 170 -18.47 5.34 4.95
C LYS A 170 -17.65 5.83 3.74
N CYS A 171 -16.86 4.93 3.17
CA CYS A 171 -16.10 5.25 1.96
C CYS A 171 -17.03 5.37 0.74
N SER A 172 -16.70 6.25 -0.20
CA SER A 172 -17.40 6.39 -1.48
C SER A 172 -17.39 5.11 -2.34
N CYS A 173 -16.46 4.17 -2.08
CA CYS A 173 -16.46 2.85 -2.70
C CYS A 173 -17.59 1.91 -2.18
N GLY A 174 -18.36 2.35 -1.17
CA GLY A 174 -19.45 1.61 -0.55
C GLY A 174 -19.07 0.81 0.70
N ARG A 175 -17.78 0.57 0.97
CA ARG A 175 -17.34 -0.12 2.18
C ARG A 175 -17.56 0.73 3.43
N THR A 176 -17.88 0.06 4.54
CA THR A 176 -18.08 0.67 5.86
C THR A 176 -16.96 0.32 6.83
N SER A 177 -15.99 -0.52 6.42
CA SER A 177 -14.84 -0.83 7.27
C SER A 177 -13.99 0.42 7.53
N MET A 178 -13.45 0.53 8.75
CA MET A 178 -12.51 1.58 9.14
C MET A 178 -11.35 1.66 8.13
N ARG A 179 -10.86 2.88 7.91
CA ARG A 179 -9.70 3.15 7.06
C ARG A 179 -8.59 3.76 7.89
N ILE A 180 -7.35 3.42 7.58
CA ILE A 180 -6.18 4.05 8.15
C ILE A 180 -5.67 5.18 7.24
N SER A 181 -5.24 6.28 7.83
CA SER A 181 -4.49 7.34 7.14
C SER A 181 -3.18 6.81 6.55
N PRO A 182 -2.49 7.54 5.67
CA PRO A 182 -1.06 7.34 5.46
C PRO A 182 -0.33 7.38 6.82
N ILE A 183 0.78 6.64 6.92
CA ILE A 183 1.59 6.67 8.14
C ILE A 183 2.23 8.04 8.28
N ILE A 184 1.91 8.72 9.38
CA ILE A 184 2.28 10.11 9.67
C ILE A 184 3.73 10.19 10.15
N GLY A 185 4.16 9.18 10.88
CA GLY A 185 5.49 9.11 11.45
C GLY A 185 5.78 7.77 12.10
N ARG A 186 6.97 7.65 12.65
CA ARG A 186 7.37 6.50 13.43
C ARG A 186 7.90 6.93 14.78
N LYS A 187 7.38 6.31 15.85
CA LYS A 187 7.84 6.55 17.22
C LYS A 187 9.31 6.08 17.32
N LYS A 188 10.17 6.96 17.79
CA LYS A 188 11.56 6.58 18.06
C LYS A 188 11.55 5.64 19.28
N GLN A 189 12.11 4.47 19.10
CA GLN A 189 12.44 3.57 20.21
C GLN A 189 13.61 4.12 21.01
#